data_8808aec364c960990553500830bb2517
#
_entry.id   8808aec364c960990553500830bb2517
#
_cell.length_a   1.000
_cell.length_b   1.000
_cell.length_c   1.000
_cell.angle_alpha   90.00
_cell.angle_beta   90.00
_cell.angle_gamma   90.00
#
_symmetry.space_group_name_H-M   'P 1'
#
loop_
_entity.id
_entity.type
_entity.pdbx_description
1 polymer ?
#
loop_
_entity_poly.entity_id
_entity_poly.type
_entity_poly.pdbx_seq_one_letter_code
_entity_poly.pdbx_strand_id
1 'polypeptide(L)'
;MSIIFFTANNKIGKAKMSIEERVKNIIVEQLGVKEEEVKSEASFVEDLGADSLDTVELVMALEENFDIEIPDEDAEKITTVQSAIDYVENHQ
;
A
#
# COMPACT_ATOMS: atom_id res chain seq x y z
N MET A 1 27.93 -9.55 11.34
CA MET A 1 27.36 -9.48 11.40
C MET A 1 26.67 -9.33 11.42
N SER A 2 26.50 -9.30 11.32
CA SER A 2 25.60 -9.07 11.29
C SER A 2 24.81 -8.82 11.47
N ILE A 3 24.84 -8.84 11.45
CA ILE A 3 24.04 -8.57 11.62
C ILE A 3 23.28 -8.35 11.90
N ILE A 4 23.41 -8.30 11.92
CA ILE A 4 22.57 -8.05 12.12
C ILE A 4 21.90 -7.69 12.46
N PHE A 5 21.98 -7.54 12.45
CA PHE A 5 21.12 -7.05 12.75
C PHE A 5 20.38 -6.81 12.77
N PHE A 6 20.53 -6.74 12.63
CA PHE A 6 19.58 -6.38 12.71
C PHE A 6 18.81 -6.55 12.82
N THR A 7 19.08 -6.64 12.93
CA THR A 7 18.09 -6.69 13.15
C THR A 7 17.43 -6.41 13.59
N ALA A 8 17.65 -6.41 13.66
CA ALA A 8 16.75 -6.03 14.00
C ALA A 8 16.12 -5.47 14.22
N ASN A 9 16.15 -5.37 14.23
CA ASN A 9 15.35 -4.83 14.38
C ASN A 9 14.50 -4.63 14.40
N ASN A 10 14.61 -4.68 14.41
CA ASN A 10 13.65 -4.55 14.42
C ASN A 10 12.86 -4.50 14.88
N LYS A 11 12.78 -4.46 15.00
CA LYS A 11 11.96 -4.49 15.46
C LYS A 11 11.48 -4.02 15.89
N ILE A 12 11.54 -3.72 16.07
CA ILE A 12 10.99 -3.30 16.43
C ILE A 12 10.31 -2.95 16.68
N GLY A 13 10.08 -2.89 16.89
CA GLY A 13 9.27 -2.67 17.00
C GLY A 13 8.71 -2.13 17.17
N LYS A 14 8.78 -1.79 17.44
CA LYS A 14 8.15 -1.12 17.52
C LYS A 14 7.59 -0.31 16.83
N ALA A 15 7.94 0.24 16.81
CA ALA A 15 7.07 1.09 16.04
C ALA A 15 6.67 0.37 14.80
N LYS A 16 5.82 -0.48 14.98
CA LYS A 16 5.31 -1.22 13.86
C LYS A 16 4.39 -0.33 13.06
N MET A 17 4.59 -0.32 11.77
CA MET A 17 3.70 0.39 10.89
C MET A 17 2.39 -0.39 10.79
N SER A 18 1.30 0.31 10.93
CA SER A 18 -0.01 -0.29 10.72
C SER A 18 -0.20 -0.62 9.24
N ILE A 19 -1.21 -1.41 8.94
CA ILE A 19 -1.53 -1.72 7.55
C ILE A 19 -1.81 -0.43 6.79
N GLU A 20 -2.52 0.50 7.43
CA GLU A 20 -2.83 1.78 6.82
C GLU A 20 -1.56 2.52 6.41
N GLU A 21 -0.58 2.58 7.30
CA GLU A 21 0.66 3.28 7.00
C GLU A 21 1.45 2.58 5.89
N ARG A 22 1.47 1.26 5.91
CA ARG A 22 2.17 0.52 4.87
C ARG A 22 1.53 0.73 3.51
N VAL A 23 0.21 0.71 3.46
CA VAL A 23 -0.49 0.96 2.21
C VAL A 23 -0.17 2.36 1.69
N LYS A 24 -0.21 3.35 2.57
CA LYS A 24 0.09 4.72 2.17
C LYS A 24 1.51 4.86 1.64
N ASN A 25 2.47 4.21 2.29
CA ASN A 25 3.86 4.27 1.82
C ASN A 25 4.01 3.64 0.45
N ILE A 26 3.32 2.54 0.21
CA ILE A 26 3.36 1.89 -1.10
C ILE A 26 2.78 2.83 -2.16
N ILE A 27 1.68 3.50 -1.84
CA ILE A 27 1.05 4.43 -2.77
C ILE A 27 2.01 5.59 -3.10
N VAL A 28 2.65 6.12 -2.08
CA VAL A 28 3.62 7.21 -2.28
C VAL A 28 4.72 6.77 -3.24
N GLU A 29 5.24 5.57 -3.05
CA GLU A 29 6.33 5.08 -3.90
C GLU A 29 5.87 4.78 -5.32
N GLN A 30 4.70 4.19 -5.45
CA GLN A 30 4.23 3.77 -6.78
C GLN A 30 3.74 4.94 -7.62
N LEU A 31 3.07 5.89 -7.00
CA LEU A 31 2.48 7.00 -7.72
C LEU A 31 3.33 8.27 -7.70
N GLY A 32 4.36 8.29 -6.86
CA GLY A 32 5.22 9.45 -6.77
C GLY A 32 4.52 10.67 -6.19
N VAL A 33 3.55 10.47 -5.32
CA VAL A 33 2.83 11.55 -4.67
C VAL A 33 3.35 11.74 -3.25
N LYS A 34 2.98 12.85 -2.65
CA LYS A 34 3.39 13.14 -1.28
C LYS A 34 2.48 12.42 -0.30
N GLU A 35 3.05 12.07 0.85
CA GLU A 35 2.29 11.37 1.87
C GLU A 35 1.06 12.16 2.29
N GLU A 36 1.18 13.48 2.38
CA GLU A 36 0.06 14.32 2.80
C GLU A 36 -1.08 14.34 1.79
N GLU A 37 -0.81 13.91 0.55
CA GLU A 37 -1.85 13.82 -0.46
C GLU A 37 -2.60 12.49 -0.37
N VAL A 38 -2.05 11.52 0.32
CA VAL A 38 -2.63 10.18 0.40
C VAL A 38 -3.60 10.14 1.58
N LYS A 39 -4.79 10.62 1.34
CA LYS A 39 -5.85 10.63 2.35
C LYS A 39 -6.79 9.45 2.12
N SER A 40 -7.49 9.06 3.17
CA SER A 40 -8.36 7.89 3.10
C SER A 40 -9.38 7.98 1.97
N GLU A 41 -9.97 9.15 1.78
CA GLU A 41 -10.99 9.33 0.75
C GLU A 41 -10.42 9.66 -0.61
N ALA A 42 -9.09 9.78 -0.73
CA ALA A 42 -8.48 10.13 -2.02
C ALA A 42 -8.68 9.02 -3.04
N SER A 43 -9.08 9.41 -4.24
CA SER A 43 -9.20 8.49 -5.36
C SER A 43 -7.86 8.38 -6.08
N PHE A 44 -7.46 7.18 -6.44
CA PHE A 44 -6.18 7.01 -7.12
C PHE A 44 -6.16 7.74 -8.45
N VAL A 45 -7.24 7.65 -9.20
CA VAL A 45 -7.29 8.27 -10.53
C VAL A 45 -7.60 9.75 -10.43
N GLU A 46 -8.61 10.12 -9.67
CA GLU A 46 -9.11 11.51 -9.66
C GLU A 46 -8.27 12.42 -8.80
N ASP A 47 -7.83 11.94 -7.65
CA ASP A 47 -7.11 12.79 -6.70
C ASP A 47 -5.62 12.65 -6.81
N LEU A 48 -5.13 11.45 -7.09
CA LEU A 48 -3.69 11.20 -7.13
C LEU A 48 -3.15 11.11 -8.55
N GLY A 49 -4.02 11.20 -9.56
CA GLY A 49 -3.59 11.27 -10.94
C GLY A 49 -3.05 9.98 -11.52
N ALA A 50 -3.42 8.85 -10.95
CA ALA A 50 -2.99 7.56 -11.45
C ALA A 50 -3.74 7.20 -12.72
N ASP A 51 -3.03 6.63 -13.70
CA ASP A 51 -3.71 6.07 -14.86
C ASP A 51 -3.90 4.56 -14.65
N SER A 52 -4.43 3.87 -15.67
CA SER A 52 -4.74 2.46 -15.51
C SER A 52 -3.48 1.62 -15.28
N LEU A 53 -2.36 2.00 -15.89
CA LEU A 53 -1.11 1.27 -15.66
C LEU A 53 -0.62 1.47 -14.23
N ASP A 54 -0.74 2.69 -13.73
CA ASP A 54 -0.33 3.00 -12.36
C ASP A 54 -1.14 2.19 -11.36
N THR A 55 -2.45 2.06 -11.59
CA THR A 55 -3.28 1.28 -10.67
C THR A 55 -2.93 -0.19 -10.70
N VAL A 56 -2.60 -0.73 -11.89
CA VAL A 56 -2.17 -2.13 -11.99
C VAL A 56 -0.88 -2.35 -11.20
N GLU A 57 0.08 -1.45 -11.37
CA GLU A 57 1.33 -1.57 -10.65
C GLU A 57 1.14 -1.44 -9.14
N LEU A 58 0.24 -0.56 -8.73
CA LEU A 58 -0.07 -0.41 -7.33
C LEU A 58 -0.65 -1.70 -6.75
N VAL A 59 -1.58 -2.31 -7.46
CA VAL A 59 -2.18 -3.56 -7.02
C VAL A 59 -1.11 -4.64 -6.88
N MET A 60 -0.21 -4.72 -7.86
CA MET A 60 0.87 -5.71 -7.81
C MET A 60 1.78 -5.46 -6.61
N ALA A 61 2.07 -4.20 -6.33
CA ALA A 61 2.91 -3.87 -5.18
C ALA A 61 2.24 -4.27 -3.87
N LEU A 62 0.92 -4.07 -3.79
CA LEU A 62 0.18 -4.50 -2.60
C LEU A 62 0.23 -6.02 -2.43
N GLU A 63 0.08 -6.74 -3.53
CA GLU A 63 0.16 -8.19 -3.47
C GLU A 63 1.51 -8.67 -2.95
N GLU A 64 2.58 -8.06 -3.43
CA GLU A 64 3.92 -8.47 -3.04
C GLU A 64 4.25 -8.09 -1.61
N ASN A 65 3.82 -6.90 -1.20
CA ASN A 65 4.16 -6.40 0.13
C ASN A 65 3.38 -7.08 1.23
N PHE A 66 2.17 -7.52 0.95
CA PHE A 66 1.32 -8.15 1.96
C PHE A 66 1.14 -9.64 1.73
N ASP A 67 1.77 -10.16 0.69
CA ASP A 67 1.70 -11.59 0.37
C ASP A 67 0.24 -12.06 0.24
N ILE A 68 -0.54 -11.30 -0.51
CA ILE A 68 -1.94 -11.62 -0.77
C ILE A 68 -2.15 -11.63 -2.28
N GLU A 69 -3.28 -12.18 -2.69
CA GLU A 69 -3.64 -12.25 -4.09
C GLU A 69 -4.87 -11.39 -4.32
N ILE A 70 -4.80 -10.49 -5.30
CA ILE A 70 -5.90 -9.59 -5.63
C ILE A 70 -6.36 -9.88 -7.06
N PRO A 71 -7.49 -10.58 -7.21
CA PRO A 71 -8.03 -10.86 -8.55
C PRO A 71 -8.39 -9.56 -9.27
N ASP A 72 -8.45 -9.62 -10.59
CA ASP A 72 -8.75 -8.44 -11.40
C ASP A 72 -10.07 -7.80 -11.01
N GLU A 73 -11.08 -8.61 -10.75
CA GLU A 73 -12.39 -8.06 -10.39
C GLU A 73 -12.37 -7.34 -9.06
N ASP A 74 -11.52 -7.78 -8.14
CA ASP A 74 -11.36 -7.09 -6.87
C ASP A 74 -10.53 -5.83 -7.05
N ALA A 75 -9.52 -5.91 -7.90
CA ALA A 75 -8.67 -4.75 -8.17
C ALA A 75 -9.49 -3.58 -8.71
N GLU A 76 -10.52 -3.87 -9.51
CA GLU A 76 -11.38 -2.84 -10.04
C GLU A 76 -12.14 -2.09 -8.95
N LYS A 77 -12.33 -2.73 -7.81
CA LYS A 77 -13.04 -2.10 -6.69
C LYS A 77 -12.13 -1.26 -5.81
N ILE A 78 -10.83 -1.40 -5.98
CA ILE A 78 -9.86 -0.65 -5.21
C ILE A 78 -9.62 0.67 -5.92
N THR A 79 -10.49 1.64 -5.63
CA THR A 79 -10.46 2.93 -6.31
C THR A 79 -10.00 4.07 -5.41
N THR A 80 -10.04 3.87 -4.10
CA THR A 80 -9.59 4.88 -3.15
C THR A 80 -8.58 4.28 -2.19
N VAL A 81 -7.88 5.17 -1.47
CA VAL A 81 -6.91 4.73 -0.47
C VAL A 81 -7.61 3.85 0.57
N GLN A 82 -8.78 4.27 1.02
CA GLN A 82 -9.51 3.50 2.03
C GLN A 82 -9.90 2.12 1.52
N SER A 83 -10.32 2.02 0.26
CA SER A 83 -10.69 0.71 -0.27
C SER A 83 -9.49 -0.23 -0.35
N ALA A 84 -8.31 0.32 -0.63
CA ALA A 84 -7.09 -0.49 -0.63
C ALA A 84 -6.77 -0.97 0.77
N ILE A 85 -6.88 -0.09 1.75
CA ILE A 85 -6.61 -0.45 3.15
C ILE A 85 -7.58 -1.53 3.60
N ASP A 86 -8.86 -1.32 3.32
CA ASP A 86 -9.89 -2.28 3.72
C ASP A 86 -9.65 -3.64 3.10
N TYR A 87 -9.28 -3.66 1.83
CA TYR A 87 -9.05 -4.92 1.15
C TYR A 87 -7.92 -5.69 1.81
N VAL A 88 -6.80 -5.00 2.07
CA VAL A 88 -5.66 -5.65 2.68
C VAL A 88 -6.00 -6.15 4.08
N GLU A 89 -6.71 -5.34 4.86
CA GLU A 89 -7.09 -5.75 6.21
C GLU A 89 -7.97 -6.98 6.22
N ASN A 90 -8.85 -7.09 5.25
CA ASN A 90 -9.77 -8.22 5.17
C ASN A 90 -9.11 -9.49 4.65
N HIS A 91 -7.94 -9.38 4.05
CA HIS A 91 -7.27 -10.53 3.43
C HIS A 91 -5.96 -10.89 4.10
N GLN A 92 -5.67 -10.26 5.20
CA GLN A 92 -4.46 -10.57 5.97
C GLN A 92 -4.70 -11.71 6.94
#